data_3cf918aa90900cbc472156e45f971117
#
_entry.id   3cf918aa90900cbc472156e45f971117
#
_cell.length_a   1.000
_cell.length_b   1.000
_cell.length_c   1.000
_cell.angle_alpha   90.00
_cell.angle_beta   90.00
_cell.angle_gamma   90.00
#
_symmetry.space_group_name_H-M   'P 1'
#
loop_
_entity.id
_entity.type
_entity.pdbx_description
1 polymer ?
#
loop_
_entity_poly.entity_id
_entity_poly.type
_entity_poly.pdbx_seq_one_letter_code
_entity_poly.pdbx_strand_id
1 'polypeptide(L)'
;MKKLVASVVLAATPLKAAVPAYTPDLEARVFDRAWDLVSRHYWDRAKTGEAWADARTHFRPLALKAPDRPAFYTILGEMLASLGDSHVYAIDPLQIAIGKAHDAGQAAEGFGFAMMPDDDGHWLVTRVVTGSSAAKAGVEIGWEVRAVNGKSVDIDYQPTDAEVASFDFADENGAMHQLRLTAAMQDPQPVRRAVRLAGNVLLVSLDGFDSGDDKWLARTLGEDPPPSAVILDLRDNDGGDADILAKVGGLFFAEDRPLVERIERKTNIQKLHGTGRRAYRGPLAVLVGPDSASGAEALAALIDESGRGITVGERTAGALTGASEYKLPDGGELSVAEFDIRTPGGKRLEGVGLQPRIPIKPTLADRRAGRDPVLDRALAVVRSRELASRR
;
A
#
# COMPACT_ATOMS: atom_id res chain seq x y z
N MET A 1 -13.96 1.80 8.98
CA MET A 1 -13.30 0.85 8.07
C MET A 1 -12.43 1.68 7.13
N LYS A 2 -11.13 1.72 7.37
CA LYS A 2 -10.20 2.38 6.44
C LYS A 2 -9.89 1.38 5.34
N LYS A 3 -10.26 1.70 4.10
CA LYS A 3 -9.93 0.91 2.92
C LYS A 3 -8.42 1.00 2.71
N LEU A 4 -7.77 -0.14 2.45
CA LEU A 4 -6.43 -0.14 1.85
C LEU A 4 -6.52 0.71 0.59
N VAL A 5 -5.79 1.80 0.53
CA VAL A 5 -5.80 2.70 -0.62
C VAL A 5 -4.62 2.32 -1.48
N ALA A 6 -4.86 1.41 -2.42
CA ALA A 6 -3.92 1.22 -3.51
C ALA A 6 -3.90 2.49 -4.37
N SER A 7 -2.73 3.03 -4.63
CA SER A 7 -2.55 4.05 -5.66
C SER A 7 -2.96 3.44 -7.00
N VAL A 8 -4.13 3.80 -7.50
CA VAL A 8 -4.69 3.24 -8.73
C VAL A 8 -3.89 3.77 -9.92
N VAL A 9 -2.88 3.02 -10.34
CA VAL A 9 -2.33 3.11 -11.70
C VAL A 9 -3.17 2.19 -12.57
N LEU A 10 -4.05 2.79 -13.34
CA LEU A 10 -4.98 2.09 -14.22
C LEU A 10 -4.24 1.50 -15.42
N ALA A 11 -4.12 0.18 -15.47
CA ALA A 11 -3.42 -0.56 -16.54
C ALA A 11 -4.36 -1.45 -17.35
N ALA A 12 -4.26 -1.42 -18.65
CA ALA A 12 -4.90 -2.39 -19.53
C ALA A 12 -3.87 -3.07 -20.45
N THR A 13 -3.83 -4.39 -20.36
CA THR A 13 -3.22 -5.27 -21.35
C THR A 13 -4.24 -6.33 -21.74
N PRO A 14 -4.09 -7.10 -22.84
CA PRO A 14 -5.06 -8.12 -23.25
C PRO A 14 -5.08 -9.33 -22.30
N LEU A 15 -5.26 -9.07 -21.01
CA LEU A 15 -5.30 -10.06 -19.93
C LEU A 15 -6.67 -10.76 -19.81
N LYS A 16 -7.70 -10.25 -20.48
CA LYS A 16 -9.05 -10.84 -20.48
C LYS A 16 -9.11 -12.30 -20.96
N ALA A 17 -8.10 -12.78 -21.69
CA ALA A 17 -8.10 -14.13 -22.26
C ALA A 17 -7.77 -15.25 -21.24
N ALA A 18 -7.25 -14.91 -20.05
CA ALA A 18 -6.81 -15.89 -19.04
C ALA A 18 -7.79 -16.06 -17.85
N VAL A 19 -8.81 -15.21 -17.77
CA VAL A 19 -9.78 -15.25 -16.66
C VAL A 19 -10.95 -16.16 -17.01
N PRO A 20 -11.28 -17.18 -16.19
CA PRO A 20 -12.43 -18.05 -16.43
C PRO A 20 -13.73 -17.27 -16.60
N ALA A 21 -14.65 -17.78 -17.39
CA ALA A 21 -15.96 -17.15 -17.56
C ALA A 21 -16.71 -17.09 -16.23
N TYR A 22 -17.40 -15.96 -15.99
CA TYR A 22 -18.28 -15.81 -14.85
C TYR A 22 -19.47 -16.78 -14.98
N THR A 23 -19.64 -17.68 -14.01
CA THR A 23 -20.78 -18.62 -13.95
C THR A 23 -21.23 -18.81 -12.51
N PRO A 24 -22.55 -18.95 -12.26
CA PRO A 24 -23.06 -19.13 -10.90
C PRO A 24 -22.46 -20.30 -10.14
N ASP A 25 -22.16 -21.41 -10.81
CA ASP A 25 -21.54 -22.58 -10.17
C ASP A 25 -20.09 -22.36 -9.78
N LEU A 26 -19.35 -21.59 -10.57
CA LEU A 26 -17.97 -21.23 -10.25
C LEU A 26 -17.94 -20.28 -9.05
N GLU A 27 -18.78 -19.22 -9.10
CA GLU A 27 -18.85 -18.23 -8.03
C GLU A 27 -19.37 -18.82 -6.71
N ALA A 28 -20.30 -19.80 -6.76
CA ALA A 28 -20.69 -20.54 -5.56
C ALA A 28 -19.50 -21.25 -4.92
N ARG A 29 -18.64 -21.88 -5.72
CA ARG A 29 -17.42 -22.54 -5.22
C ARG A 29 -16.40 -21.55 -4.68
N VAL A 30 -16.26 -20.38 -5.33
CA VAL A 30 -15.39 -19.29 -4.84
C VAL A 30 -15.85 -18.81 -3.48
N PHE A 31 -17.13 -18.48 -3.34
CA PHE A 31 -17.72 -18.03 -2.08
C PHE A 31 -17.55 -19.05 -0.94
N ASP A 32 -17.96 -20.30 -1.21
CA ASP A 32 -17.88 -21.37 -0.22
C ASP A 32 -16.42 -21.68 0.17
N ARG A 33 -15.49 -21.61 -0.78
CA ARG A 33 -14.06 -21.79 -0.53
C ARG A 33 -13.49 -20.67 0.33
N ALA A 34 -13.83 -19.40 0.04
CA ALA A 34 -13.37 -18.25 0.82
C ALA A 34 -13.88 -18.35 2.26
N TRP A 35 -15.18 -18.62 2.44
CA TRP A 35 -15.77 -18.78 3.77
C TRP A 35 -15.10 -19.92 4.57
N ASP A 36 -14.88 -21.08 3.95
CA ASP A 36 -14.26 -22.25 4.58
C ASP A 36 -12.80 -21.99 4.98
N LEU A 37 -12.02 -21.32 4.13
CA LEU A 37 -10.63 -20.96 4.43
C LEU A 37 -10.54 -20.02 5.63
N VAL A 38 -11.34 -18.96 5.67
CA VAL A 38 -11.41 -18.07 6.83
C VAL A 38 -11.84 -18.84 8.09
N SER A 39 -12.87 -19.68 7.99
CA SER A 39 -13.32 -20.50 9.14
C SER A 39 -12.23 -21.38 9.74
N ARG A 40 -11.28 -21.85 8.91
CA ARG A 40 -10.21 -22.77 9.36
C ARG A 40 -8.95 -22.04 9.80
N HIS A 41 -8.62 -20.93 9.16
CA HIS A 41 -7.29 -20.33 9.23
C HIS A 41 -7.24 -18.98 9.97
N TYR A 42 -8.37 -18.25 10.04
CA TYR A 42 -8.38 -16.96 10.72
C TYR A 42 -7.93 -17.08 12.18
N TRP A 43 -7.04 -16.20 12.61
CA TRP A 43 -6.35 -16.30 13.90
C TRP A 43 -7.28 -16.13 15.10
N ASP A 44 -8.27 -15.25 15.04
CA ASP A 44 -9.20 -14.98 16.13
C ASP A 44 -10.44 -15.90 16.02
N ARG A 45 -10.37 -17.03 16.72
CA ARG A 45 -11.44 -18.02 16.73
C ARG A 45 -12.76 -17.53 17.30
N ALA A 46 -12.73 -16.50 18.14
CA ALA A 46 -13.96 -15.92 18.68
C ALA A 46 -14.80 -15.24 17.59
N LYS A 47 -14.15 -14.69 16.56
CA LYS A 47 -14.84 -14.02 15.44
C LYS A 47 -15.34 -15.01 14.36
N THR A 48 -14.85 -16.25 14.33
CA THR A 48 -15.30 -17.27 13.36
C THR A 48 -16.38 -18.21 13.90
N GLY A 49 -17.13 -17.78 14.91
CA GLY A 49 -18.26 -18.49 15.50
C GLY A 49 -19.60 -18.22 14.80
N GLU A 50 -20.65 -17.99 15.60
CA GLU A 50 -22.04 -17.82 15.13
C GLU A 50 -22.18 -16.63 14.18
N ALA A 51 -21.59 -15.48 14.52
CA ALA A 51 -21.63 -14.28 13.66
C ALA A 51 -21.06 -14.51 12.26
N TRP A 52 -20.01 -15.35 12.14
CA TRP A 52 -19.44 -15.74 10.86
C TRP A 52 -20.34 -16.69 10.06
N ALA A 53 -21.04 -17.60 10.75
CA ALA A 53 -22.07 -18.44 10.13
C ALA A 53 -23.26 -17.63 9.63
N ASP A 54 -23.68 -16.61 10.39
CA ASP A 54 -24.73 -15.67 10.00
C ASP A 54 -24.31 -14.82 8.79
N ALA A 55 -23.06 -14.38 8.75
CA ALA A 55 -22.51 -13.66 7.59
C ALA A 55 -22.63 -14.52 6.31
N ARG A 56 -22.28 -15.82 6.36
CA ARG A 56 -22.50 -16.72 5.21
C ARG A 56 -23.94 -16.76 4.77
N THR A 57 -24.85 -16.94 5.73
CA THR A 57 -26.29 -17.05 5.47
C THR A 57 -26.83 -15.79 4.82
N HIS A 58 -26.32 -14.61 5.22
CA HIS A 58 -26.72 -13.32 4.69
C HIS A 58 -26.11 -13.05 3.30
N PHE A 59 -24.78 -13.15 3.16
CA PHE A 59 -24.07 -12.69 1.96
C PHE A 59 -24.11 -13.69 0.80
N ARG A 60 -24.14 -15.01 1.07
CA ARG A 60 -24.12 -16.02 0.00
C ARG A 60 -25.24 -15.86 -1.03
N PRO A 61 -26.54 -15.73 -0.66
CA PRO A 61 -27.59 -15.55 -1.63
C PRO A 61 -27.50 -14.21 -2.39
N LEU A 62 -26.88 -13.17 -1.84
CA LEU A 62 -26.62 -11.92 -2.51
C LEU A 62 -25.50 -12.08 -3.54
N ALA A 63 -24.39 -12.69 -3.16
CA ALA A 63 -23.25 -12.95 -4.05
C ALA A 63 -23.65 -13.78 -5.27
N LEU A 64 -24.46 -14.82 -5.09
CA LEU A 64 -24.93 -15.69 -6.19
C LEU A 64 -25.96 -15.01 -7.13
N LYS A 65 -26.46 -13.83 -6.79
CA LYS A 65 -27.31 -13.00 -7.64
C LYS A 65 -26.58 -11.83 -8.28
N ALA A 66 -25.28 -11.71 -8.02
CA ALA A 66 -24.47 -10.64 -8.60
C ALA A 66 -24.51 -10.73 -10.14
N PRO A 67 -24.65 -9.60 -10.85
CA PRO A 67 -24.78 -9.60 -12.30
C PRO A 67 -23.45 -9.92 -13.01
N ASP A 68 -22.34 -9.70 -12.36
CA ASP A 68 -20.99 -9.87 -12.90
C ASP A 68 -19.96 -10.12 -11.78
N ARG A 69 -18.73 -10.42 -12.16
CA ARG A 69 -17.65 -10.72 -11.22
C ARG A 69 -17.27 -9.53 -10.30
N PRO A 70 -17.14 -8.29 -10.78
CA PRO A 70 -16.91 -7.16 -9.89
C PRO A 70 -17.95 -7.04 -8.78
N ALA A 71 -19.24 -7.13 -9.13
CA ALA A 71 -20.31 -7.10 -8.13
C ALA A 71 -20.24 -8.30 -7.15
N PHE A 72 -19.89 -9.49 -7.65
CA PHE A 72 -19.66 -10.66 -6.80
C PHE A 72 -18.52 -10.43 -5.80
N TYR A 73 -17.36 -9.96 -6.26
CA TYR A 73 -16.21 -9.70 -5.37
C TYR A 73 -16.47 -8.56 -4.40
N THR A 74 -17.28 -7.55 -4.78
CA THR A 74 -17.74 -6.52 -3.84
C THR A 74 -18.51 -7.15 -2.67
N ILE A 75 -19.49 -8.01 -2.95
CA ILE A 75 -20.32 -8.67 -1.93
C ILE A 75 -19.47 -9.65 -1.08
N LEU A 76 -18.56 -10.39 -1.72
CA LEU A 76 -17.61 -11.26 -1.02
C LEU A 76 -16.72 -10.42 -0.09
N GLY A 77 -16.21 -9.30 -0.54
CA GLY A 77 -15.43 -8.35 0.23
C GLY A 77 -16.18 -7.77 1.43
N GLU A 78 -17.46 -7.45 1.29
CA GLU A 78 -18.32 -7.01 2.41
C GLU A 78 -18.44 -8.10 3.48
N MET A 79 -18.63 -9.36 3.08
CA MET A 79 -18.62 -10.49 4.02
C MET A 79 -17.29 -10.59 4.77
N LEU A 80 -16.17 -10.55 4.06
CA LEU A 80 -14.83 -10.65 4.64
C LEU A 80 -14.54 -9.47 5.58
N ALA A 81 -14.91 -8.26 5.18
CA ALA A 81 -14.73 -7.03 5.97
C ALA A 81 -15.54 -7.03 7.28
N SER A 82 -16.56 -7.88 7.44
CA SER A 82 -17.30 -8.03 8.70
C SER A 82 -16.42 -8.51 9.86
N LEU A 83 -15.26 -9.11 9.58
CA LEU A 83 -14.28 -9.49 10.60
C LEU A 83 -13.51 -8.31 11.17
N GLY A 84 -13.47 -7.17 10.46
CA GLY A 84 -12.75 -5.97 10.90
C GLY A 84 -11.23 -6.18 10.97
N ASP A 85 -10.67 -6.95 10.02
CA ASP A 85 -9.23 -7.23 9.89
C ASP A 85 -8.77 -6.82 8.49
N SER A 86 -7.67 -6.07 8.43
CA SER A 86 -7.18 -5.47 7.18
C SER A 86 -6.65 -6.52 6.19
N HIS A 87 -6.20 -7.67 6.68
CA HIS A 87 -5.61 -8.73 5.88
C HIS A 87 -6.59 -9.89 5.60
N VAL A 88 -7.90 -9.66 5.75
CA VAL A 88 -8.93 -10.61 5.30
C VAL A 88 -9.68 -9.98 4.13
N TYR A 89 -9.23 -10.27 2.93
CA TYR A 89 -9.80 -9.75 1.67
C TYR A 89 -9.61 -10.75 0.52
N ALA A 90 -10.38 -10.57 -0.53
CA ALA A 90 -10.25 -11.35 -1.77
C ALA A 90 -9.91 -10.42 -2.94
N ILE A 91 -9.05 -10.91 -3.83
CA ILE A 91 -8.63 -10.21 -5.06
C ILE A 91 -9.12 -11.02 -6.25
N ASP A 92 -9.82 -10.37 -7.16
CA ASP A 92 -10.28 -11.04 -8.36
C ASP A 92 -9.13 -11.38 -9.34
N PRO A 93 -9.31 -12.34 -10.26
CA PRO A 93 -8.24 -12.78 -11.18
C PRO A 93 -7.69 -11.66 -12.08
N LEU A 94 -8.51 -10.68 -12.44
CA LEU A 94 -8.08 -9.57 -13.28
C LEU A 94 -7.16 -8.62 -12.51
N GLN A 95 -7.52 -8.30 -11.28
CA GLN A 95 -6.68 -7.46 -10.41
C GLN A 95 -5.33 -8.12 -10.10
N ILE A 96 -5.30 -9.44 -9.88
CA ILE A 96 -4.04 -10.19 -9.73
C ILE A 96 -3.17 -10.06 -10.99
N ALA A 97 -3.78 -10.18 -12.15
CA ALA A 97 -3.05 -10.08 -13.40
C ALA A 97 -2.49 -8.66 -13.63
N ILE A 98 -3.24 -7.63 -13.23
CA ILE A 98 -2.81 -6.23 -13.28
C ILE A 98 -1.63 -6.00 -12.31
N GLY A 99 -1.74 -6.46 -11.07
CA GLY A 99 -0.64 -6.37 -10.10
C GLY A 99 0.64 -7.00 -10.61
N LYS A 100 0.56 -8.22 -11.15
CA LYS A 100 1.73 -8.90 -11.75
C LYS A 100 2.34 -8.14 -12.92
N ALA A 101 1.54 -7.48 -13.74
CA ALA A 101 2.04 -6.65 -14.84
C ALA A 101 2.76 -5.40 -14.30
N HIS A 102 2.22 -4.77 -13.26
CA HIS A 102 2.85 -3.66 -12.56
C HIS A 102 4.21 -4.07 -11.94
N ASP A 103 4.26 -5.18 -11.18
CA ASP A 103 5.49 -5.69 -10.56
C ASP A 103 6.56 -6.07 -11.60
N ALA A 104 6.13 -6.49 -12.78
CA ALA A 104 7.00 -6.73 -13.92
C ALA A 104 7.47 -5.43 -14.62
N GLY A 105 7.08 -4.25 -14.11
CA GLY A 105 7.41 -2.96 -14.71
C GLY A 105 6.78 -2.75 -16.07
N GLN A 106 5.63 -3.35 -16.33
CA GLN A 106 4.91 -3.15 -17.58
C GLN A 106 4.20 -1.80 -17.55
N ALA A 107 4.26 -1.09 -18.67
CA ALA A 107 3.50 0.14 -18.86
C ALA A 107 2.00 -0.16 -18.79
N ALA A 108 1.26 0.79 -18.22
CA ALA A 108 -0.14 0.66 -17.95
C ALA A 108 -0.93 1.78 -18.63
N GLU A 109 -2.16 1.51 -19.03
CA GLU A 109 -3.03 2.55 -19.55
C GLU A 109 -3.67 3.33 -18.42
N GLY A 110 -3.73 4.65 -18.60
CA GLY A 110 -4.32 5.53 -17.62
C GLY A 110 -4.59 6.91 -18.17
N PHE A 111 -5.35 7.70 -17.43
CA PHE A 111 -5.71 9.07 -17.82
C PHE A 111 -4.64 10.10 -17.43
N GLY A 112 -3.63 9.68 -16.66
CA GLY A 112 -2.49 10.50 -16.26
C GLY A 112 -2.71 11.35 -15.02
N PHE A 113 -3.52 10.89 -14.09
CA PHE A 113 -3.59 11.43 -12.73
C PHE A 113 -3.73 10.30 -11.71
N ALA A 114 -3.37 10.58 -10.46
CA ALA A 114 -3.65 9.74 -9.31
C ALA A 114 -4.62 10.44 -8.37
N MET A 115 -5.39 9.67 -7.63
CA MET A 115 -6.35 10.18 -6.65
C MET A 115 -6.29 9.34 -5.38
N MET A 116 -6.63 9.97 -4.25
CA MET A 116 -6.73 9.34 -2.93
C MET A 116 -7.94 9.89 -2.19
N PRO A 117 -8.58 9.11 -1.32
CA PRO A 117 -9.65 9.62 -0.48
C PRO A 117 -9.07 10.54 0.59
N ASP A 118 -9.77 11.63 0.89
CA ASP A 118 -9.52 12.44 2.08
C ASP A 118 -10.11 11.81 3.36
N ASP A 119 -10.02 12.52 4.48
CA ASP A 119 -10.55 12.05 5.77
C ASP A 119 -12.08 11.86 5.77
N ASP A 120 -12.80 12.54 4.85
CA ASP A 120 -14.25 12.49 4.68
C ASP A 120 -14.68 11.50 3.58
N GLY A 121 -13.72 10.90 2.89
CA GLY A 121 -13.94 9.90 1.84
C GLY A 121 -14.12 10.47 0.43
N HIS A 122 -13.83 11.75 0.22
CA HIS A 122 -13.84 12.37 -1.10
C HIS A 122 -12.56 12.02 -1.86
N TRP A 123 -12.68 11.66 -3.13
CA TRP A 123 -11.55 11.31 -3.98
C TRP A 123 -10.86 12.53 -4.54
N LEU A 124 -9.71 12.90 -3.97
CA LEU A 124 -8.94 14.07 -4.40
C LEU A 124 -7.81 13.69 -5.36
N VAL A 125 -7.65 14.46 -6.43
CA VAL A 125 -6.49 14.37 -7.31
C VAL A 125 -5.23 14.73 -6.52
N THR A 126 -4.31 13.79 -6.40
CA THR A 126 -3.07 13.95 -5.63
C THR A 126 -1.83 14.13 -6.49
N ARG A 127 -1.91 13.71 -7.75
CA ARG A 127 -0.84 13.84 -8.75
C ARG A 127 -1.43 13.99 -10.15
N VAL A 128 -0.77 14.79 -10.98
CA VAL A 128 -1.06 14.90 -12.42
C VAL A 128 0.24 14.69 -13.18
N VAL A 129 0.23 13.76 -14.15
CA VAL A 129 1.40 13.43 -14.96
C VAL A 129 1.57 14.47 -16.05
N THR A 130 2.73 15.11 -16.12
CA THR A 130 3.04 16.13 -17.13
C THR A 130 2.85 15.60 -18.56
N GLY A 131 2.13 16.34 -19.39
CA GLY A 131 1.87 15.98 -20.78
C GLY A 131 0.77 14.91 -20.99
N SER A 132 0.20 14.39 -19.90
CA SER A 132 -0.92 13.44 -19.96
C SER A 132 -2.22 14.06 -20.50
N SER A 133 -3.25 13.23 -20.69
CA SER A 133 -4.60 13.68 -21.03
C SER A 133 -5.18 14.57 -19.95
N ALA A 134 -5.02 14.21 -18.67
CA ALA A 134 -5.46 15.02 -17.54
C ALA A 134 -4.78 16.37 -17.50
N ALA A 135 -3.43 16.43 -17.67
CA ALA A 135 -2.68 17.69 -17.70
C ALA A 135 -3.13 18.61 -18.84
N LYS A 136 -3.34 18.05 -20.05
CA LYS A 136 -3.80 18.79 -21.22
C LYS A 136 -5.24 19.31 -21.07
N ALA A 137 -6.07 18.58 -20.34
CA ALA A 137 -7.44 18.98 -20.01
C ALA A 137 -7.54 19.99 -18.87
N GLY A 138 -6.41 20.30 -18.19
CA GLY A 138 -6.36 21.27 -17.09
C GLY A 138 -6.78 20.71 -15.75
N VAL A 139 -6.71 19.39 -15.55
CA VAL A 139 -6.93 18.79 -14.22
C VAL A 139 -5.84 19.25 -13.27
N GLU A 140 -6.23 19.65 -12.08
CA GLU A 140 -5.31 20.17 -11.05
C GLU A 140 -5.32 19.31 -9.78
N ILE A 141 -4.18 19.32 -9.07
CA ILE A 141 -4.06 18.66 -7.77
C ILE A 141 -5.03 19.32 -6.78
N GLY A 142 -5.79 18.46 -6.08
CA GLY A 142 -6.79 18.85 -5.10
C GLY A 142 -8.21 19.01 -5.65
N TRP A 143 -8.40 18.82 -6.93
CA TRP A 143 -9.75 18.64 -7.47
C TRP A 143 -10.35 17.34 -6.96
N GLU A 144 -11.63 17.36 -6.64
CA GLU A 144 -12.36 16.16 -6.25
C GLU A 144 -12.94 15.46 -7.46
N VAL A 145 -12.73 14.16 -7.59
CA VAL A 145 -13.37 13.31 -8.60
C VAL A 145 -14.73 12.89 -8.08
N ARG A 146 -15.80 13.38 -8.66
CA ARG A 146 -17.20 13.11 -8.27
C ARG A 146 -17.79 11.91 -8.98
N ALA A 147 -17.50 11.77 -10.28
CA ALA A 147 -18.05 10.69 -11.10
C ALA A 147 -17.12 10.36 -12.27
N VAL A 148 -17.22 9.11 -12.73
CA VAL A 148 -16.61 8.61 -13.96
C VAL A 148 -17.72 7.99 -14.81
N ASN A 149 -17.87 8.47 -16.05
CA ASN A 149 -18.94 8.04 -16.97
C ASN A 149 -20.36 8.12 -16.34
N GLY A 150 -20.59 9.16 -15.51
CA GLY A 150 -21.85 9.40 -14.80
C GLY A 150 -22.14 8.43 -13.65
N LYS A 151 -21.17 7.62 -13.24
CA LYS A 151 -21.26 6.72 -12.08
C LYS A 151 -20.33 7.22 -10.95
N SER A 152 -20.63 6.81 -9.71
CA SER A 152 -19.71 7.03 -8.59
C SER A 152 -18.32 6.49 -8.92
N VAL A 153 -17.30 7.10 -8.30
CA VAL A 153 -15.90 6.68 -8.49
C VAL A 153 -15.75 5.21 -8.11
N ASP A 154 -15.26 4.43 -9.06
CA ASP A 154 -14.89 3.03 -8.88
C ASP A 154 -13.36 2.95 -8.94
N ILE A 155 -12.74 2.55 -7.86
CA ILE A 155 -11.27 2.44 -7.76
C ILE A 155 -10.73 1.31 -8.62
N ASP A 156 -11.56 0.32 -8.94
CA ASP A 156 -11.21 -0.82 -9.77
C ASP A 156 -11.46 -0.59 -11.25
N TYR A 157 -11.89 0.64 -11.63
CA TYR A 157 -12.12 0.99 -13.02
C TYR A 157 -10.79 0.99 -13.79
N GLN A 158 -10.73 0.10 -14.79
CA GLN A 158 -9.55 -0.06 -15.66
C GLN A 158 -9.89 0.44 -17.06
N PRO A 159 -9.24 1.51 -17.56
CA PRO A 159 -9.45 1.94 -18.93
C PRO A 159 -8.85 0.96 -19.93
N THR A 160 -9.44 0.90 -21.08
CA THR A 160 -8.89 0.21 -22.26
C THR A 160 -8.09 1.17 -23.12
N ASP A 161 -7.28 0.63 -24.06
CA ASP A 161 -6.47 1.44 -25.00
C ASP A 161 -7.29 2.51 -25.69
N ALA A 162 -6.80 3.75 -25.64
CA ALA A 162 -7.42 4.93 -26.20
C ALA A 162 -8.88 5.17 -25.74
N GLU A 163 -9.32 4.55 -24.65
CA GLU A 163 -10.65 4.78 -24.09
C GLU A 163 -10.85 6.24 -23.73
N VAL A 164 -12.01 6.78 -24.06
CA VAL A 164 -12.41 8.14 -23.69
C VAL A 164 -13.46 8.05 -22.59
N ALA A 165 -13.09 8.45 -21.37
CA ALA A 165 -14.01 8.54 -20.25
C ALA A 165 -14.38 10.00 -19.92
N SER A 166 -15.62 10.20 -19.48
CA SER A 166 -16.08 11.49 -18.95
C SER A 166 -15.88 11.51 -17.45
N PHE A 167 -15.20 12.54 -16.96
CA PHE A 167 -14.98 12.77 -15.53
C PHE A 167 -15.70 14.02 -15.08
N ASP A 168 -16.40 13.94 -13.95
CA ASP A 168 -16.97 15.09 -13.27
C ASP A 168 -16.05 15.43 -12.09
N PHE A 169 -15.37 16.57 -12.17
CA PHE A 169 -14.53 17.10 -11.12
C PHE A 169 -15.21 18.29 -10.43
N ALA A 170 -14.95 18.45 -9.14
CA ALA A 170 -15.19 19.69 -8.43
C ALA A 170 -13.83 20.34 -8.09
N ASP A 171 -13.64 21.63 -8.42
CA ASP A 171 -12.46 22.37 -8.04
C ASP A 171 -12.51 22.81 -6.56
N GLU A 172 -11.47 23.53 -6.09
CA GLU A 172 -11.37 24.01 -4.72
C GLU A 172 -12.47 24.97 -4.30
N ASN A 173 -13.16 25.61 -5.26
CA ASN A 173 -14.27 26.52 -5.04
C ASN A 173 -15.63 25.80 -5.17
N GLY A 174 -15.61 24.49 -5.43
CA GLY A 174 -16.79 23.68 -5.69
C GLY A 174 -17.37 23.86 -7.09
N ALA A 175 -16.68 24.54 -8.01
CA ALA A 175 -17.12 24.64 -9.39
C ALA A 175 -16.94 23.30 -10.10
N MET A 176 -17.98 22.90 -10.85
CA MET A 176 -17.99 21.61 -11.54
C MET A 176 -17.35 21.71 -12.93
N HIS A 177 -16.46 20.79 -13.22
CA HIS A 177 -15.79 20.64 -14.50
C HIS A 177 -16.07 19.24 -15.05
N GLN A 178 -16.75 19.17 -16.18
CA GLN A 178 -16.93 17.91 -16.90
C GLN A 178 -15.89 17.82 -18.01
N LEU A 179 -14.95 16.88 -17.88
CA LEU A 179 -13.82 16.72 -18.78
C LEU A 179 -13.83 15.33 -19.43
N ARG A 180 -13.48 15.28 -20.71
CA ARG A 180 -13.27 14.01 -21.41
C ARG A 180 -11.77 13.75 -21.46
N LEU A 181 -11.33 12.65 -20.83
CA LEU A 181 -9.95 12.24 -20.81
C LEU A 181 -9.78 11.00 -21.67
N THR A 182 -8.67 10.93 -22.40
CA THR A 182 -8.31 9.75 -23.20
C THR A 182 -7.24 8.97 -22.46
N ALA A 183 -7.46 7.69 -22.26
CA ALA A 183 -6.47 6.79 -21.71
C ALA A 183 -5.28 6.64 -22.67
N ALA A 184 -4.10 6.59 -22.15
CA ALA A 184 -2.86 6.36 -22.88
C ALA A 184 -1.89 5.57 -22.00
N MET A 185 -0.95 4.86 -22.64
CA MET A 185 0.12 4.17 -21.93
C MET A 185 0.88 5.16 -21.04
N GLN A 186 1.01 4.80 -19.78
CA GLN A 186 1.80 5.52 -18.78
C GLN A 186 3.09 4.74 -18.56
N ASP A 187 4.20 5.46 -18.47
CA ASP A 187 5.47 4.83 -18.08
C ASP A 187 5.34 4.24 -16.67
N PRO A 188 5.83 3.02 -16.46
CA PRO A 188 5.78 2.40 -15.15
C PRO A 188 6.55 3.26 -14.16
N GLN A 189 5.97 3.44 -12.98
CA GLN A 189 6.72 4.07 -11.89
C GLN A 189 7.73 3.05 -11.36
N PRO A 190 8.97 3.48 -11.08
CA PRO A 190 9.95 2.56 -10.52
C PRO A 190 9.54 2.17 -9.09
N VAL A 191 9.37 0.88 -8.85
CA VAL A 191 9.04 0.26 -7.55
C VAL A 191 10.10 0.55 -6.46
N ARG A 192 11.27 1.02 -6.86
CA ARG A 192 12.35 1.46 -5.97
C ARG A 192 13.16 2.56 -6.62
N ARG A 193 13.56 3.54 -5.83
CA ARG A 193 14.33 4.70 -6.30
C ARG A 193 15.35 5.14 -5.25
N ALA A 194 16.52 5.59 -5.72
CA ALA A 194 17.52 6.23 -4.88
C ALA A 194 17.97 7.55 -5.51
N VAL A 195 18.00 8.59 -4.70
CA VAL A 195 18.41 9.95 -5.13
C VAL A 195 19.40 10.51 -4.13
N ARG A 196 20.54 10.98 -4.62
CA ARG A 196 21.51 11.76 -3.82
C ARG A 196 21.09 13.21 -3.74
N LEU A 197 20.77 13.66 -2.55
CA LEU A 197 20.41 15.05 -2.25
C LEU A 197 21.65 15.86 -1.79
N ALA A 198 21.49 17.18 -1.70
CA ALA A 198 22.55 18.07 -1.23
C ALA A 198 23.07 17.66 0.16
N GLY A 199 24.40 17.68 0.34
CA GLY A 199 25.08 17.23 1.56
C GLY A 199 25.28 15.71 1.61
N ASN A 200 25.21 15.03 0.45
CA ASN A 200 25.38 13.58 0.34
C ASN A 200 24.35 12.76 1.13
N VAL A 201 23.15 13.31 1.34
CA VAL A 201 22.02 12.59 1.92
C VAL A 201 21.40 11.68 0.86
N LEU A 202 21.22 10.42 1.17
CA LEU A 202 20.58 9.44 0.30
C LEU A 202 19.09 9.33 0.62
N LEU A 203 18.23 9.70 -0.30
CA LEU A 203 16.79 9.42 -0.27
C LEU A 203 16.56 8.09 -1.00
N VAL A 204 15.98 7.12 -0.30
CA VAL A 204 15.60 5.82 -0.83
C VAL A 204 14.10 5.67 -0.71
N SER A 205 13.41 5.37 -1.81
CA SER A 205 11.99 5.02 -1.82
C SER A 205 11.83 3.56 -2.20
N LEU A 206 11.00 2.85 -1.47
CA LEU A 206 10.55 1.48 -1.74
C LEU A 206 9.02 1.49 -1.65
N ASP A 207 8.33 1.00 -2.66
CA ASP A 207 6.86 0.89 -2.66
C ASP A 207 6.35 -0.47 -2.13
N GLY A 208 7.26 -1.44 -1.98
CA GLY A 208 7.04 -2.74 -1.36
C GLY A 208 8.33 -3.31 -0.78
N PHE A 209 8.26 -4.57 -0.30
CA PHE A 209 9.43 -5.38 0.05
C PHE A 209 9.46 -6.60 -0.86
N ASP A 210 10.06 -6.41 -2.04
CA ASP A 210 10.06 -7.38 -3.12
C ASP A 210 11.41 -8.05 -3.34
N SER A 211 11.39 -9.13 -4.10
CA SER A 211 12.59 -9.90 -4.38
C SER A 211 13.70 -9.03 -4.98
N GLY A 212 14.83 -8.97 -4.29
CA GLY A 212 16.02 -8.24 -4.71
C GLY A 212 16.19 -6.85 -4.11
N ASP A 213 15.21 -6.31 -3.36
CA ASP A 213 15.32 -5.00 -2.72
C ASP A 213 16.42 -4.96 -1.67
N ASP A 214 16.57 -6.03 -0.91
CA ASP A 214 17.64 -6.21 0.05
C ASP A 214 19.03 -6.06 -0.59
N LYS A 215 19.24 -6.71 -1.73
CA LYS A 215 20.52 -6.68 -2.46
C LYS A 215 20.74 -5.33 -3.16
N TRP A 216 19.66 -4.76 -3.70
CA TRP A 216 19.72 -3.45 -4.34
C TRP A 216 20.05 -2.37 -3.30
N LEU A 217 19.34 -2.33 -2.18
CA LEU A 217 19.59 -1.35 -1.13
C LEU A 217 20.98 -1.51 -0.50
N ALA A 218 21.44 -2.76 -0.29
CA ALA A 218 22.78 -3.03 0.23
C ALA A 218 23.86 -2.46 -0.71
N ARG A 219 23.72 -2.57 -2.03
CA ARG A 219 24.64 -1.97 -3.01
C ARG A 219 24.58 -0.44 -2.96
N THR A 220 23.38 0.12 -2.93
CA THR A 220 23.16 1.58 -2.92
C THR A 220 23.74 2.23 -1.66
N LEU A 221 23.60 1.58 -0.49
CA LEU A 221 24.21 2.04 0.76
C LEU A 221 25.74 1.91 0.75
N GLY A 222 26.29 0.96 0.00
CA GLY A 222 27.72 0.68 -0.13
C GLY A 222 28.42 1.47 -1.24
N GLU A 223 27.74 2.36 -1.96
CA GLU A 223 28.36 3.21 -2.99
C GLU A 223 29.38 4.17 -2.40
N ASP A 224 30.43 4.49 -3.17
CA ASP A 224 31.49 5.42 -2.78
C ASP A 224 31.27 6.81 -3.42
N PRO A 225 31.24 7.90 -2.63
CA PRO A 225 31.34 7.96 -1.18
C PRO A 225 30.06 7.44 -0.49
N PRO A 226 30.17 6.82 0.69
CA PRO A 226 28.99 6.35 1.43
C PRO A 226 28.11 7.54 1.84
N PRO A 227 26.78 7.36 1.95
CA PRO A 227 25.86 8.45 2.32
C PRO A 227 26.17 8.99 3.72
N SER A 228 26.14 10.32 3.85
CA SER A 228 26.29 11.01 5.14
C SER A 228 25.06 10.78 6.03
N ALA A 229 23.89 10.67 5.45
CA ALA A 229 22.61 10.35 6.08
C ALA A 229 21.71 9.60 5.11
N VAL A 230 20.73 8.86 5.64
CA VAL A 230 19.72 8.14 4.86
C VAL A 230 18.32 8.60 5.27
N ILE A 231 17.48 8.84 4.28
CA ILE A 231 16.04 9.00 4.42
C ILE A 231 15.40 7.83 3.68
N LEU A 232 14.73 6.95 4.43
CA LEU A 232 13.98 5.82 3.88
C LEU A 232 12.52 6.25 3.72
N ASP A 233 12.06 6.38 2.49
CA ASP A 233 10.70 6.77 2.16
C ASP A 233 9.84 5.52 1.97
N LEU A 234 8.95 5.30 2.92
CA LEU A 234 7.98 4.22 2.94
C LEU A 234 6.54 4.73 2.83
N ARG A 235 6.34 5.97 2.37
CA ARG A 235 5.01 6.58 2.31
C ARG A 235 4.06 5.82 1.37
N ASP A 236 4.58 5.27 0.29
CA ASP A 236 3.84 4.50 -0.72
C ASP A 236 4.06 2.98 -0.56
N ASN A 237 4.67 2.51 0.57
CA ASN A 237 5.00 1.11 0.79
C ASN A 237 3.86 0.38 1.51
N ASP A 238 3.21 -0.54 0.82
CA ASP A 238 2.09 -1.33 1.33
C ASP A 238 2.51 -2.64 2.05
N GLY A 239 3.82 -2.91 2.15
CA GLY A 239 4.35 -4.08 2.84
C GLY A 239 5.13 -5.02 1.91
N GLY A 240 4.78 -6.30 1.88
CA GLY A 240 5.41 -7.31 1.03
C GLY A 240 6.02 -8.49 1.78
N ASP A 241 7.02 -9.12 1.17
CA ASP A 241 7.65 -10.35 1.67
C ASP A 241 8.38 -10.14 3.01
N ALA A 242 8.00 -10.92 4.02
CA ALA A 242 8.52 -10.79 5.38
C ALA A 242 10.02 -11.11 5.50
N ASP A 243 10.56 -11.98 4.65
CA ASP A 243 12.00 -12.30 4.63
C ASP A 243 12.79 -11.18 3.97
N ILE A 244 12.25 -10.56 2.94
CA ILE A 244 12.87 -9.38 2.29
C ILE A 244 12.84 -8.19 3.26
N LEU A 245 11.68 -7.93 3.90
CA LEU A 245 11.56 -6.94 4.97
C LEU A 245 12.64 -7.12 6.05
N ALA A 246 12.81 -8.35 6.55
CA ALA A 246 13.81 -8.64 7.58
C ALA A 246 15.25 -8.39 7.10
N LYS A 247 15.56 -8.71 5.84
CA LYS A 247 16.86 -8.44 5.22
C LYS A 247 17.11 -6.94 5.01
N VAL A 248 16.12 -6.21 4.51
CA VAL A 248 16.17 -4.74 4.35
C VAL A 248 16.38 -4.08 5.71
N GLY A 249 15.60 -4.47 6.72
CA GLY A 249 15.75 -3.97 8.08
C GLY A 249 17.15 -4.25 8.64
N GLY A 250 17.70 -5.44 8.41
CA GLY A 250 19.04 -5.85 8.84
C GLY A 250 20.17 -4.95 8.35
N LEU A 251 19.98 -4.22 7.24
CA LEU A 251 20.98 -3.27 6.74
C LEU A 251 21.18 -2.06 7.67
N PHE A 252 20.23 -1.80 8.57
CA PHE A 252 20.29 -0.68 9.51
C PHE A 252 20.69 -1.07 10.92
N PHE A 253 20.92 -2.37 11.20
CA PHE A 253 21.31 -2.87 12.51
C PHE A 253 22.58 -3.72 12.43
N ALA A 254 23.47 -3.53 13.39
CA ALA A 254 24.69 -4.36 13.48
C ALA A 254 24.39 -5.73 14.09
N GLU A 255 23.43 -5.80 14.99
CA GLU A 255 23.06 -7.00 15.75
C GLU A 255 21.63 -7.43 15.39
N ASP A 256 21.33 -8.69 15.65
CA ASP A 256 19.97 -9.22 15.50
C ASP A 256 19.00 -8.46 16.39
N ARG A 257 17.79 -8.24 15.88
CA ARG A 257 16.70 -7.55 16.58
C ARG A 257 15.40 -8.31 16.45
N PRO A 258 14.52 -8.29 17.47
CA PRO A 258 13.13 -8.62 17.27
C PRO A 258 12.53 -7.65 16.25
N LEU A 259 11.90 -8.18 15.21
CA LEU A 259 11.19 -7.37 14.21
C LEU A 259 9.75 -7.20 14.61
N VAL A 260 9.08 -8.32 14.89
CA VAL A 260 7.69 -8.37 15.37
C VAL A 260 7.47 -9.58 16.28
N GLU A 261 6.44 -9.50 17.12
CA GLU A 261 5.89 -10.62 17.85
C GLU A 261 4.65 -11.13 17.12
N ARG A 262 4.68 -12.40 16.73
CA ARG A 262 3.54 -13.11 16.12
C ARG A 262 2.74 -13.78 17.23
N ILE A 263 1.47 -13.43 17.35
CA ILE A 263 0.57 -13.95 18.37
C ILE A 263 -0.35 -14.99 17.72
N GLU A 264 -0.08 -16.24 18.02
CA GLU A 264 -0.88 -17.40 17.64
C GLU A 264 -1.29 -18.15 18.92
N ARG A 265 -1.30 -19.49 18.88
CA ARG A 265 -1.43 -20.31 20.10
C ARG A 265 -0.26 -20.14 21.06
N LYS A 266 0.93 -19.82 20.51
CA LYS A 266 2.14 -19.43 21.23
C LYS A 266 2.71 -18.19 20.59
N THR A 267 3.26 -17.30 21.40
CA THR A 267 3.97 -16.11 20.88
C THR A 267 5.29 -16.56 20.27
N ASN A 268 5.50 -16.21 19.01
CA ASN A 268 6.75 -16.38 18.28
C ASN A 268 7.34 -15.02 17.98
N ILE A 269 8.66 -14.90 18.10
CA ILE A 269 9.39 -13.66 17.77
C ILE A 269 10.03 -13.85 16.40
N GLN A 270 9.55 -13.10 15.41
CA GLN A 270 10.26 -12.96 14.14
C GLN A 270 11.39 -11.96 14.33
N LYS A 271 12.61 -12.36 13.93
CA LYS A 271 13.81 -11.54 14.06
C LYS A 271 14.31 -11.12 12.69
N LEU A 272 14.89 -9.94 12.63
CA LEU A 272 15.84 -9.60 11.57
C LEU A 272 17.26 -9.95 12.03
N HIS A 273 18.11 -10.27 11.06
CA HIS A 273 19.52 -10.51 11.29
C HIS A 273 20.33 -9.28 10.93
N GLY A 274 21.08 -8.76 11.90
CA GLY A 274 21.96 -7.62 11.70
C GLY A 274 23.12 -7.95 10.76
N THR A 275 23.60 -6.95 10.03
CA THR A 275 24.67 -7.13 9.03
C THR A 275 26.07 -6.82 9.56
N GLY A 276 26.22 -6.69 10.88
CA GLY A 276 27.49 -6.49 11.56
C GLY A 276 28.17 -5.18 11.14
N ARG A 277 29.42 -5.29 10.67
CA ARG A 277 30.21 -4.11 10.23
C ARG A 277 29.66 -3.47 8.95
N ARG A 278 28.86 -4.18 8.17
CA ARG A 278 28.24 -3.68 6.94
C ARG A 278 26.95 -2.89 7.19
N ALA A 279 26.43 -2.91 8.42
CA ALA A 279 25.25 -2.15 8.76
C ALA A 279 25.51 -0.65 8.58
N TYR A 280 24.56 0.05 7.93
CA TYR A 280 24.57 1.50 7.87
C TYR A 280 24.36 2.08 9.28
N ARG A 281 25.29 2.90 9.75
CA ARG A 281 25.29 3.45 11.12
C ARG A 281 25.04 4.95 11.19
N GLY A 282 24.99 5.61 10.05
CA GLY A 282 24.76 7.07 9.97
C GLY A 282 23.34 7.46 10.40
N PRO A 283 23.05 8.76 10.45
CA PRO A 283 21.71 9.29 10.70
C PRO A 283 20.66 8.70 9.77
N LEU A 284 19.49 8.33 10.35
CA LEU A 284 18.38 7.70 9.64
C LEU A 284 17.08 8.41 10.00
N ALA A 285 16.29 8.75 8.98
CA ALA A 285 14.89 9.11 9.09
C ALA A 285 14.06 8.16 8.22
N VAL A 286 12.82 7.90 8.64
CA VAL A 286 11.84 7.11 7.88
C VAL A 286 10.64 7.98 7.62
N LEU A 287 10.26 8.16 6.35
CA LEU A 287 9.03 8.83 5.98
C LEU A 287 7.90 7.82 5.96
N VAL A 288 6.80 8.14 6.59
CA VAL A 288 5.60 7.31 6.66
C VAL A 288 4.36 8.12 6.33
N GLY A 289 3.33 7.44 5.84
CA GLY A 289 2.07 8.06 5.43
C GLY A 289 0.89 7.09 5.53
N PRO A 290 -0.31 7.53 5.11
CA PRO A 290 -1.53 6.72 5.18
C PRO A 290 -1.46 5.40 4.41
N ASP A 291 -0.61 5.31 3.38
CA ASP A 291 -0.42 4.11 2.57
C ASP A 291 0.71 3.21 3.08
N SER A 292 1.49 3.67 4.08
CA SER A 292 2.47 2.80 4.76
C SER A 292 1.71 1.70 5.51
N ALA A 293 1.82 0.46 5.05
CA ALA A 293 1.05 -0.66 5.59
C ALA A 293 1.94 -1.87 5.92
N SER A 294 1.43 -2.79 6.72
CA SER A 294 2.01 -4.12 6.96
C SER A 294 3.51 -4.08 7.29
N GLY A 295 4.36 -4.63 6.43
CA GLY A 295 5.82 -4.64 6.61
C GLY A 295 6.43 -3.25 6.79
N ALA A 296 5.91 -2.22 6.13
CA ALA A 296 6.36 -0.84 6.30
C ALA A 296 6.11 -0.34 7.72
N GLU A 297 4.95 -0.65 8.31
CA GLU A 297 4.62 -0.31 9.68
C GLU A 297 5.54 -1.04 10.68
N ALA A 298 5.81 -2.32 10.43
CA ALA A 298 6.70 -3.13 11.27
C ALA A 298 8.13 -2.56 11.28
N LEU A 299 8.67 -2.22 10.11
CA LEU A 299 10.03 -1.67 9.99
C LEU A 299 10.12 -0.27 10.59
N ALA A 300 9.15 0.60 10.30
CA ALA A 300 9.10 1.95 10.84
C ALA A 300 8.99 1.93 12.37
N ALA A 301 8.13 1.07 12.93
CA ALA A 301 7.99 0.89 14.37
C ALA A 301 9.28 0.39 15.02
N LEU A 302 9.94 -0.63 14.45
CA LEU A 302 11.23 -1.11 14.96
C LEU A 302 12.28 0.00 14.97
N ILE A 303 12.43 0.74 13.86
CA ILE A 303 13.43 1.81 13.74
C ILE A 303 13.17 2.91 14.79
N ASP A 304 11.90 3.26 14.98
CA ASP A 304 11.51 4.31 15.93
C ASP A 304 11.64 3.86 17.39
N GLU A 305 11.11 2.68 17.75
CA GLU A 305 11.11 2.14 19.11
C GLU A 305 12.53 1.81 19.60
N SER A 306 13.40 1.32 18.72
CA SER A 306 14.82 1.07 19.04
C SER A 306 15.67 2.34 19.14
N GLY A 307 15.14 3.51 18.75
CA GLY A 307 15.89 4.76 18.66
C GLY A 307 16.93 4.80 17.52
N ARG A 308 16.88 3.80 16.58
CA ARG A 308 17.82 3.74 15.46
C ARG A 308 17.62 4.91 14.49
N GLY A 309 16.38 5.33 14.28
CA GLY A 309 15.99 6.43 13.42
C GLY A 309 14.87 7.27 14.03
N ILE A 310 14.31 8.15 13.20
CA ILE A 310 13.13 8.96 13.54
C ILE A 310 12.12 8.82 12.43
N THR A 311 10.86 8.55 12.79
CA THR A 311 9.72 8.54 11.86
C THR A 311 9.17 9.95 11.70
N VAL A 312 8.87 10.33 10.45
CA VAL A 312 8.35 11.66 10.07
C VAL A 312 7.21 11.47 9.07
N GLY A 313 6.13 12.18 9.22
CA GLY A 313 5.02 12.19 8.26
C GLY A 313 3.64 12.07 8.88
N GLU A 314 2.77 11.30 8.26
CA GLU A 314 1.39 11.06 8.72
C GLU A 314 1.27 9.69 9.38
N ARG A 315 0.15 9.48 10.07
CA ARG A 315 -0.18 8.17 10.65
C ARG A 315 -0.29 7.12 9.54
N THR A 316 0.27 5.94 9.79
CA THR A 316 0.23 4.81 8.86
C THR A 316 -1.15 4.16 8.76
N ALA A 317 -1.31 3.25 7.81
CA ALA A 317 -2.57 2.59 7.49
C ALA A 317 -3.25 1.90 8.69
N GLY A 318 -2.47 1.33 9.59
CA GLY A 318 -3.00 0.46 10.65
C GLY A 318 -3.45 -0.88 10.09
N ALA A 319 -2.65 -1.43 9.20
CA ALA A 319 -2.88 -2.69 8.54
C ALA A 319 -1.69 -3.62 8.81
N LEU A 320 -1.62 -4.16 10.03
CA LEU A 320 -0.52 -5.00 10.46
C LEU A 320 -1.03 -6.26 11.18
N THR A 321 -1.37 -7.25 10.37
CA THR A 321 -1.57 -8.64 10.78
C THR A 321 -0.77 -9.55 9.87
N GLY A 322 -0.56 -10.79 10.25
CA GLY A 322 0.16 -11.75 9.43
C GLY A 322 -0.81 -12.65 8.68
N ALA A 323 -0.74 -12.61 7.35
CA ALA A 323 -1.65 -13.34 6.50
C ALA A 323 -0.94 -14.40 5.65
N SER A 324 -1.74 -15.36 5.19
CA SER A 324 -1.39 -16.29 4.12
C SER A 324 -2.35 -16.15 2.95
N GLU A 325 -1.83 -16.31 1.75
CA GLU A 325 -2.59 -16.21 0.51
C GLU A 325 -3.05 -17.59 0.03
N TYR A 326 -4.31 -17.67 -0.37
CA TYR A 326 -4.95 -18.89 -0.85
C TYR A 326 -5.58 -18.67 -2.21
N LYS A 327 -5.32 -19.58 -3.13
CA LYS A 327 -5.95 -19.54 -4.46
C LYS A 327 -7.42 -19.92 -4.38
N LEU A 328 -8.23 -19.16 -5.10
CA LEU A 328 -9.66 -19.38 -5.29
C LEU A 328 -9.92 -20.16 -6.61
N PRO A 329 -11.07 -20.83 -6.73
CA PRO A 329 -11.38 -21.69 -7.88
C PRO A 329 -11.43 -21.00 -9.25
N ASP A 330 -11.68 -19.70 -9.28
CA ASP A 330 -11.71 -18.87 -10.50
C ASP A 330 -10.34 -18.26 -10.87
N GLY A 331 -9.30 -18.54 -10.08
CA GLY A 331 -7.97 -17.97 -10.24
C GLY A 331 -7.75 -16.69 -9.41
N GLY A 332 -8.74 -16.24 -8.66
CA GLY A 332 -8.62 -15.20 -7.64
C GLY A 332 -7.77 -15.66 -6.45
N GLU A 333 -7.47 -14.74 -5.56
CA GLU A 333 -6.72 -14.99 -4.33
C GLU A 333 -7.49 -14.47 -3.11
N LEU A 334 -7.35 -15.20 -2.00
CA LEU A 334 -7.90 -14.83 -0.70
C LEU A 334 -6.75 -14.67 0.28
N SER A 335 -6.62 -13.50 0.87
CA SER A 335 -5.77 -13.26 2.02
C SER A 335 -6.54 -13.59 3.30
N VAL A 336 -5.91 -14.34 4.20
CA VAL A 336 -6.48 -14.68 5.52
C VAL A 336 -5.47 -14.36 6.59
N ALA A 337 -5.82 -13.49 7.52
CA ALA A 337 -4.99 -13.22 8.69
C ALA A 337 -4.93 -14.46 9.59
N GLU A 338 -3.75 -15.05 9.71
CA GLU A 338 -3.51 -16.29 10.49
C GLU A 338 -2.91 -16.03 11.87
N PHE A 339 -2.35 -14.83 12.10
CA PHE A 339 -1.78 -14.43 13.40
C PHE A 339 -1.84 -12.91 13.59
N ASP A 340 -2.06 -12.50 14.84
CA ASP A 340 -1.92 -11.09 15.23
C ASP A 340 -0.45 -10.71 15.30
N ILE A 341 -0.12 -9.45 14.99
CA ILE A 341 1.23 -8.92 15.04
C ILE A 341 1.32 -7.79 16.06
N ARG A 342 2.41 -7.81 16.83
CA ARG A 342 2.78 -6.71 17.70
C ARG A 342 4.19 -6.22 17.39
N THR A 343 4.41 -4.91 17.59
CA THR A 343 5.74 -4.33 17.50
C THR A 343 6.66 -4.90 18.58
N PRO A 344 8.00 -4.74 18.50
CA PRO A 344 8.91 -5.13 19.57
C PRO A 344 8.58 -4.52 20.94
N GLY A 345 7.95 -3.34 20.95
CA GLY A 345 7.43 -2.69 22.16
C GLY A 345 6.06 -3.19 22.63
N GLY A 346 5.51 -4.26 22.02
CA GLY A 346 4.25 -4.88 22.39
C GLY A 346 2.99 -4.15 21.89
N LYS A 347 3.12 -3.15 21.01
CA LYS A 347 1.97 -2.39 20.48
C LYS A 347 1.30 -3.16 19.34
N ARG A 348 -0.03 -3.12 19.33
CA ARG A 348 -0.85 -3.56 18.20
C ARG A 348 -1.12 -2.37 17.29
N LEU A 349 -0.73 -2.45 16.03
CA LEU A 349 -0.95 -1.39 15.05
C LEU A 349 -2.22 -1.63 14.21
N GLU A 350 -2.70 -2.86 14.12
CA GLU A 350 -3.92 -3.19 13.39
C GLU A 350 -5.10 -2.34 13.84
N GLY A 351 -5.75 -1.66 12.89
CA GLY A 351 -6.84 -0.72 13.09
C GLY A 351 -6.44 0.64 13.69
N VAL A 352 -5.17 0.83 14.09
CA VAL A 352 -4.69 2.03 14.80
C VAL A 352 -3.66 2.82 14.00
N GLY A 353 -2.70 2.13 13.38
CA GLY A 353 -1.54 2.70 12.69
C GLY A 353 -0.43 3.19 13.63
N LEU A 354 0.76 3.33 13.07
CA LEU A 354 1.90 3.95 13.73
C LEU A 354 1.74 5.48 13.68
N GLN A 355 1.73 6.12 14.84
CA GLN A 355 1.88 7.57 14.91
C GLN A 355 3.36 7.93 14.79
N PRO A 356 3.78 8.67 13.75
CA PRO A 356 5.19 9.04 13.59
C PRO A 356 5.64 9.97 14.74
N ARG A 357 6.92 9.90 15.08
CA ARG A 357 7.51 10.73 16.14
C ARG A 357 7.44 12.22 15.81
N ILE A 358 7.53 12.58 14.54
CA ILE A 358 7.35 13.94 14.06
C ILE A 358 6.16 13.94 13.09
N PRO A 359 4.95 14.26 13.59
CA PRO A 359 3.77 14.31 12.74
C PRO A 359 3.79 15.56 11.84
N ILE A 360 3.64 15.34 10.54
CA ILE A 360 3.50 16.39 9.53
C ILE A 360 2.50 15.90 8.48
N LYS A 361 1.47 16.68 8.24
CA LYS A 361 0.51 16.46 7.15
C LYS A 361 0.75 17.52 6.07
N PRO A 362 1.14 17.13 4.83
CA PRO A 362 1.25 18.08 3.72
C PRO A 362 -0.10 18.75 3.46
N THR A 363 -0.09 20.05 3.30
CA THR A 363 -1.29 20.79 2.90
C THR A 363 -1.52 20.66 1.39
N LEU A 364 -2.75 20.91 0.95
CA LEU A 364 -3.06 20.99 -0.47
C LEU A 364 -2.22 22.05 -1.18
N ALA A 365 -1.98 23.19 -0.53
CA ALA A 365 -1.11 24.26 -1.04
C ALA A 365 0.35 23.79 -1.19
N ASP A 366 0.86 22.90 -0.32
CA ASP A 366 2.18 22.31 -0.48
C ASP A 366 2.23 21.41 -1.71
N ARG A 367 1.26 20.52 -1.87
CA ARG A 367 1.17 19.61 -3.02
C ARG A 367 1.09 20.38 -4.35
N ARG A 368 0.26 21.42 -4.44
CA ARG A 368 0.15 22.28 -5.61
C ARG A 368 1.43 23.03 -5.94
N ALA A 369 2.16 23.45 -4.92
CA ALA A 369 3.44 24.14 -5.09
C ALA A 369 4.63 23.18 -5.30
N GLY A 370 4.39 21.85 -5.35
CA GLY A 370 5.44 20.84 -5.47
C GLY A 370 6.38 20.80 -4.26
N ARG A 371 5.93 21.26 -3.08
CA ARG A 371 6.69 21.19 -1.83
C ARG A 371 6.43 19.89 -1.11
N ASP A 372 7.46 19.35 -0.48
CA ASP A 372 7.37 18.18 0.38
C ASP A 372 7.85 18.54 1.80
N PRO A 373 6.95 19.06 2.67
CA PRO A 373 7.31 19.45 4.02
C PRO A 373 7.75 18.27 4.89
N VAL A 374 7.33 17.04 4.56
CA VAL A 374 7.75 15.83 5.26
C VAL A 374 9.22 15.54 4.97
N LEU A 375 9.61 15.56 3.69
CA LEU A 375 10.99 15.39 3.26
C LEU A 375 11.89 16.52 3.80
N ASP A 376 11.43 17.77 3.72
CA ASP A 376 12.17 18.94 4.23
C ASP A 376 12.46 18.77 5.74
N ARG A 377 11.49 18.31 6.50
CA ARG A 377 11.66 18.07 7.92
C ARG A 377 12.63 16.93 8.20
N ALA A 378 12.53 15.84 7.46
CA ALA A 378 13.46 14.72 7.58
C ALA A 378 14.89 15.12 7.27
N LEU A 379 15.10 15.93 6.22
CA LEU A 379 16.40 16.51 5.89
C LEU A 379 16.97 17.34 7.04
N ALA A 380 16.17 18.20 7.66
CA ALA A 380 16.59 19.00 8.81
C ALA A 380 17.01 18.08 9.99
N VAL A 381 16.25 17.00 10.26
CA VAL A 381 16.53 16.07 11.34
C VAL A 381 17.83 15.29 11.11
N VAL A 382 18.04 14.71 9.93
CA VAL A 382 19.24 13.91 9.67
C VAL A 382 20.51 14.76 9.68
N ARG A 383 20.43 16.00 9.16
CA ARG A 383 21.55 16.96 9.20
C ARG A 383 21.92 17.39 10.61
N SER A 384 20.94 17.62 11.50
CA SER A 384 21.23 17.95 12.89
C SER A 384 21.90 16.80 13.64
N ARG A 385 21.50 15.54 13.38
CA ARG A 385 22.13 14.34 13.96
C ARG A 385 23.52 14.08 13.41
N GLU A 386 23.75 14.34 12.12
CA GLU A 386 25.08 14.26 11.52
C GLU A 386 26.07 15.21 12.22
N LEU A 387 25.67 16.44 12.48
CA LEU A 387 26.50 17.42 13.21
C LEU A 387 26.78 17.00 14.65
N ALA A 388 25.80 16.36 15.32
CA ALA A 388 25.99 15.86 16.69
C ALA A 388 26.92 14.65 16.76
N SER A 389 26.95 13.79 15.74
CA SER A 389 27.81 12.58 15.69
C SER A 389 29.28 12.90 15.32
N ARG A 390 29.55 14.10 14.80
CA ARG A 390 30.91 14.57 14.46
C ARG A 390 31.59 15.31 15.61
N ARG A 391 30.88 15.59 16.71
CA ARG A 391 31.39 16.18 17.95
C ARG A 391 31.72 15.08 18.98
#